data_e9963688b2df620aabfbece04be8ebbd
#
_entry.id   e9963688b2df620aabfbece04be8ebbd
#
_cell.length_a   1.000
_cell.length_b   1.000
_cell.length_c   1.000
_cell.angle_alpha   90.00
_cell.angle_beta   90.00
_cell.angle_gamma   90.00
#
_symmetry.space_group_name_H-M   'P 1'
#
loop_
_entity.id
_entity.type
_entity.pdbx_description
1 polymer ?
#
loop_
_entity_poly.entity_id
_entity_poly.type
_entity_poly.pdbx_seq_one_letter_code
_entity_poly.pdbx_strand_id
1 'polypeptide(L)'
;IIEHIITNPTWNVPKSITLKEYLPEMQEDPLAHDYLELIDLDREIVPRSFVDFNEYDEETFPYDLKQMPSITNALGLVKFMFPNQYSIYLHDTPSKPLFDLEVRAFSHGCIRLQKPFEFAYELLKPQTSDPKAQFQEAMDTGEETVVYLRKPVQVHLIYRTASVSYT
;
A
#
# COMPACT_ATOMS: atom_id res chain seq x y z
N ILE A 1 -9.56 11.91 -8.25
CA ILE A 1 -10.68 10.93 -8.39
C ILE A 1 -10.14 9.51 -8.26
N ILE A 2 -10.87 8.60 -7.60
CA ILE A 2 -10.55 7.17 -7.62
C ILE A 2 -10.95 6.61 -8.98
N GLU A 3 -10.00 6.01 -9.68
CA GLU A 3 -10.19 5.47 -11.03
C GLU A 3 -10.21 3.94 -11.05
N HIS A 4 -9.48 3.32 -10.13
CA HIS A 4 -9.40 1.86 -10.05
C HIS A 4 -9.05 1.37 -8.65
N ILE A 5 -9.38 0.12 -8.42
CA ILE A 5 -9.06 -0.67 -7.23
C ILE A 5 -7.95 -1.64 -7.63
N ILE A 6 -7.00 -1.89 -6.76
CA ILE A 6 -5.98 -2.93 -6.93
C ILE A 6 -6.11 -3.90 -5.77
N THR A 7 -6.42 -5.16 -6.08
CA THR A 7 -6.43 -6.26 -5.10
C THR A 7 -5.07 -6.95 -5.05
N ASN A 8 -4.77 -7.59 -3.93
CA ASN A 8 -3.47 -8.24 -3.68
C ASN A 8 -2.29 -7.33 -4.06
N PRO A 9 -2.22 -6.09 -3.51
CA PRO A 9 -1.26 -5.11 -3.98
C PRO A 9 0.17 -5.50 -3.65
N THR A 10 1.06 -5.21 -4.57
CA THR A 10 2.48 -5.10 -4.30
C THR A 10 2.78 -3.76 -3.67
N TRP A 11 3.61 -3.72 -2.65
CA TRP A 11 4.09 -2.50 -2.06
C TRP A 11 5.51 -2.20 -2.53
N ASN A 12 5.66 -1.18 -3.36
CA ASN A 12 6.95 -0.60 -3.65
C ASN A 12 7.27 0.38 -2.52
N VAL A 13 8.31 0.08 -1.75
CA VAL A 13 8.67 0.88 -0.57
C VAL A 13 9.16 2.26 -1.04
N PRO A 14 8.60 3.36 -0.53
CA PRO A 14 9.10 4.69 -0.87
C PRO A 14 10.60 4.83 -0.56
N LYS A 15 11.34 5.47 -1.47
CA LYS A 15 12.80 5.63 -1.33
C LYS A 15 13.20 6.29 0.01
N SER A 16 12.38 7.21 0.50
CA SER A 16 12.61 7.85 1.81
C SER A 16 12.55 6.87 2.98
N ILE A 17 11.66 5.88 2.95
CA ILE A 17 11.56 4.82 3.97
C ILE A 17 12.72 3.86 3.79
N THR A 18 12.99 3.43 2.54
CA THR A 18 14.12 2.56 2.24
C THR A 18 15.44 3.09 2.80
N LEU A 19 15.75 4.36 2.54
CA LEU A 19 17.05 4.92 2.88
C LEU A 19 17.16 5.35 4.34
N LYS A 20 16.09 5.92 4.91
CA LYS A 20 16.15 6.51 6.27
C LYS A 20 15.78 5.56 7.39
N GLU A 21 15.07 4.49 7.07
CA GLU A 21 14.57 3.55 8.08
C GLU A 21 15.14 2.16 7.83
N TYR A 22 14.90 1.57 6.65
CA TYR A 22 15.22 0.17 6.41
C TYR A 22 16.69 -0.10 6.12
N LEU A 23 17.39 0.78 5.38
CA LEU A 23 18.82 0.59 5.11
C LEU A 23 19.64 0.58 6.40
N PRO A 24 19.49 1.51 7.36
CA PRO A 24 20.19 1.44 8.64
C PRO A 24 19.91 0.13 9.41
N GLU A 25 18.64 -0.31 9.43
CA GLU A 25 18.28 -1.57 10.09
C GLU A 25 18.89 -2.80 9.41
N MET A 26 18.95 -2.81 8.06
CA MET A 26 19.61 -3.87 7.30
C MET A 26 21.14 -3.85 7.42
N GLN A 27 21.74 -2.69 7.73
CA GLN A 27 23.17 -2.59 8.03
C GLN A 27 23.49 -3.19 9.40
N GLU A 28 22.60 -3.03 10.38
CA GLU A 28 22.73 -3.63 11.72
C GLU A 28 22.44 -5.13 11.69
N ASP A 29 21.38 -5.54 11.00
CA ASP A 29 20.98 -6.93 10.80
C ASP A 29 20.64 -7.17 9.32
N PRO A 30 21.49 -7.85 8.55
CA PRO A 30 21.24 -8.17 7.14
C PRO A 30 19.95 -8.98 6.88
N LEU A 31 19.35 -9.58 7.91
CA LEU A 31 18.07 -10.28 7.82
C LEU A 31 16.88 -9.40 8.21
N ALA A 32 17.11 -8.17 8.67
CA ALA A 32 16.02 -7.21 8.89
C ALA A 32 15.23 -7.03 7.58
N HIS A 33 13.91 -7.03 7.68
CA HIS A 33 13.01 -6.89 6.52
C HIS A 33 13.24 -7.95 5.42
N ASP A 34 13.56 -9.21 5.77
CA ASP A 34 13.82 -10.31 4.83
C ASP A 34 12.62 -10.65 3.93
N TYR A 35 11.42 -10.21 4.30
CA TYR A 35 10.19 -10.30 3.51
C TYR A 35 10.14 -9.31 2.32
N LEU A 36 11.11 -8.39 2.21
CA LEU A 36 11.24 -7.46 1.09
C LEU A 36 12.22 -8.00 0.07
N GLU A 37 11.83 -7.98 -1.19
CA GLU A 37 12.70 -8.23 -2.33
C GLU A 37 13.55 -7.01 -2.64
N LEU A 38 14.81 -7.24 -2.97
CA LEU A 38 15.73 -6.23 -3.52
C LEU A 38 15.59 -6.22 -5.04
N ILE A 39 15.29 -5.08 -5.61
CA ILE A 39 15.13 -4.90 -7.06
C ILE A 39 16.23 -3.96 -7.54
N ASP A 40 17.00 -4.39 -8.51
CA ASP A 40 18.06 -3.57 -9.11
C ASP A 40 17.54 -2.58 -10.17
N LEU A 41 18.46 -1.86 -10.80
CA LEU A 41 18.15 -0.88 -11.84
C LEU A 41 17.60 -1.52 -13.13
N ASP A 42 17.91 -2.78 -13.38
CA ASP A 42 17.40 -3.56 -14.51
C ASP A 42 16.05 -4.22 -14.21
N ARG A 43 15.49 -3.97 -13.02
CA ARG A 43 14.24 -4.52 -12.50
C ARG A 43 14.28 -6.01 -12.18
N GLU A 44 15.47 -6.56 -11.99
CA GLU A 44 15.69 -7.94 -11.59
C GLU A 44 15.75 -8.08 -10.06
N ILE A 45 15.31 -9.24 -9.57
CA ILE A 45 15.42 -9.57 -8.14
C ILE A 45 16.85 -9.96 -7.82
N VAL A 46 17.45 -9.25 -6.87
CA VAL A 46 18.80 -9.54 -6.38
C VAL A 46 18.71 -10.34 -5.09
N PRO A 47 19.30 -11.55 -5.05
CA PRO A 47 19.37 -12.30 -3.80
C PRO A 47 20.14 -11.52 -2.74
N ARG A 48 19.51 -11.36 -1.57
CA ARG A 48 20.04 -10.59 -0.44
C ARG A 48 21.43 -11.01 -0.01
N SER A 49 21.77 -12.30 -0.17
CA SER A 49 23.09 -12.85 0.15
C SER A 49 24.24 -12.31 -0.71
N PHE A 50 23.94 -11.61 -1.80
CA PHE A 50 24.96 -10.98 -2.67
C PHE A 50 25.16 -9.51 -2.35
N VAL A 51 24.45 -8.97 -1.35
CA VAL A 51 24.50 -7.54 -1.01
C VAL A 51 25.07 -7.38 0.39
N ASP A 52 26.22 -6.68 0.49
CA ASP A 52 26.68 -6.14 1.76
C ASP A 52 26.11 -4.72 1.94
N PHE A 53 25.11 -4.59 2.81
CA PHE A 53 24.45 -3.33 3.04
C PHE A 53 25.38 -2.25 3.61
N ASN A 54 26.51 -2.64 4.25
CA ASN A 54 27.48 -1.70 4.80
C ASN A 54 28.36 -1.02 3.72
N GLU A 55 28.31 -1.50 2.49
CA GLU A 55 28.99 -0.84 1.37
C GLU A 55 28.24 0.38 0.82
N TYR A 56 27.02 0.63 1.30
CA TYR A 56 26.14 1.68 0.78
C TYR A 56 25.76 2.71 1.85
N ASP A 57 25.40 3.88 1.38
CA ASP A 57 24.77 4.95 2.15
C ASP A 57 23.47 5.43 1.47
N GLU A 58 22.85 6.50 1.99
CA GLU A 58 21.62 7.06 1.43
C GLU A 58 21.76 7.52 -0.03
N GLU A 59 22.97 7.89 -0.47
CA GLU A 59 23.23 8.41 -1.82
C GLU A 59 23.57 7.30 -2.82
N THR A 60 24.15 6.21 -2.34
CA THR A 60 24.73 5.15 -3.17
C THR A 60 23.90 3.88 -3.22
N PHE A 61 22.92 3.67 -2.32
CA PHE A 61 22.10 2.46 -2.29
C PHE A 61 21.23 2.33 -3.56
N PRO A 62 21.55 1.34 -4.45
CA PRO A 62 20.97 1.31 -5.79
C PRO A 62 19.64 0.55 -5.88
N TYR A 63 19.27 -0.17 -4.81
CA TYR A 63 18.11 -1.09 -4.86
C TYR A 63 16.82 -0.39 -4.48
N ASP A 64 15.73 -0.80 -5.15
CA ASP A 64 14.38 -0.59 -4.69
C ASP A 64 13.95 -1.77 -3.80
N LEU A 65 13.10 -1.51 -2.81
CA LEU A 65 12.52 -2.55 -1.96
C LEU A 65 11.08 -2.80 -2.35
N LYS A 66 10.69 -4.07 -2.42
CA LYS A 66 9.37 -4.49 -2.85
C LYS A 66 8.81 -5.58 -1.95
N GLN A 67 7.58 -5.39 -1.45
CA GLN A 67 6.85 -6.42 -0.73
C GLN A 67 5.80 -7.05 -1.65
N MET A 68 5.88 -8.35 -1.82
CA MET A 68 4.93 -9.10 -2.64
C MET A 68 3.55 -9.20 -1.97
N PRO A 69 2.49 -9.50 -2.73
CA PRO A 69 1.15 -9.73 -2.20
C PRO A 69 1.17 -10.77 -1.07
N SER A 70 0.59 -10.42 0.07
CA SER A 70 0.42 -11.33 1.21
C SER A 70 -0.55 -10.74 2.22
N ILE A 71 -1.03 -11.54 3.16
CA ILE A 71 -1.87 -11.09 4.27
C ILE A 71 -1.12 -10.17 5.25
N THR A 72 0.22 -10.18 5.20
CA THR A 72 1.10 -9.33 6.01
C THR A 72 1.63 -8.12 5.25
N ASN A 73 1.23 -7.94 3.97
CA ASN A 73 1.66 -6.78 3.19
C ASN A 73 1.24 -5.48 3.88
N ALA A 74 2.12 -4.51 3.93
CA ALA A 74 1.87 -3.22 4.59
C ALA A 74 0.65 -2.48 4.03
N LEU A 75 0.30 -2.70 2.76
CA LEU A 75 -0.89 -2.15 2.11
C LEU A 75 -2.15 -3.00 2.33
N GLY A 76 -2.05 -4.11 3.08
CA GLY A 76 -3.13 -5.09 3.23
C GLY A 76 -3.50 -5.74 1.91
N LEU A 77 -4.77 -6.03 1.70
CA LEU A 77 -5.27 -6.81 0.56
C LEU A 77 -5.85 -5.96 -0.57
N VAL A 78 -5.98 -4.64 -0.37
CA VAL A 78 -6.55 -3.74 -1.39
C VAL A 78 -6.04 -2.32 -1.25
N LYS A 79 -5.80 -1.66 -2.40
CA LYS A 79 -5.54 -0.22 -2.50
C LYS A 79 -6.44 0.44 -3.55
N PHE A 80 -6.71 1.74 -3.36
CA PHE A 80 -7.61 2.56 -4.18
C PHE A 80 -6.82 3.72 -4.74
N MET A 81 -6.69 3.74 -6.06
CA MET A 81 -5.78 4.65 -6.74
C MET A 81 -6.50 5.91 -7.21
N PHE A 82 -5.96 7.06 -6.84
CA PHE A 82 -6.33 8.36 -7.38
C PHE A 82 -5.06 9.12 -7.76
N PRO A 83 -4.89 9.48 -9.05
CA PRO A 83 -3.67 10.15 -9.52
C PRO A 83 -3.43 11.46 -8.77
N ASN A 84 -2.21 11.63 -8.27
CA ASN A 84 -1.75 12.84 -7.61
C ASN A 84 -0.21 12.88 -7.62
N GLN A 85 0.36 14.09 -7.47
CA GLN A 85 1.81 14.31 -7.52
C GLN A 85 2.58 13.77 -6.30
N TYR A 86 1.86 13.37 -5.24
CA TYR A 86 2.47 12.91 -3.99
C TYR A 86 2.49 11.37 -3.86
N SER A 87 1.98 10.65 -4.86
CA SER A 87 1.83 9.19 -4.82
C SER A 87 1.05 8.69 -3.60
N ILE A 88 0.06 9.47 -3.14
CA ILE A 88 -0.82 9.13 -2.04
C ILE A 88 -2.00 8.30 -2.58
N TYR A 89 -2.40 7.29 -1.82
CA TYR A 89 -3.57 6.45 -2.11
C TYR A 89 -4.24 5.99 -0.82
N LEU A 90 -5.47 5.50 -0.94
CA LEU A 90 -6.15 4.82 0.16
C LEU A 90 -5.81 3.34 0.11
N HIS A 91 -5.64 2.68 1.26
CA HIS A 91 -5.31 1.27 1.28
C HIS A 91 -5.80 0.57 2.56
N ASP A 92 -5.85 -0.74 2.48
CA ASP A 92 -6.02 -1.63 3.61
C ASP A 92 -4.76 -1.65 4.50
N THR A 93 -4.80 -2.36 5.61
CA THR A 93 -3.65 -2.55 6.51
C THR A 93 -3.86 -3.78 7.38
N PRO A 94 -2.82 -4.57 7.66
CA PRO A 94 -2.88 -5.62 8.69
C PRO A 94 -2.94 -5.04 10.12
N SER A 95 -2.51 -3.79 10.31
CA SER A 95 -2.46 -3.12 11.62
C SER A 95 -3.83 -2.55 12.04
N LYS A 96 -4.89 -3.36 11.98
CA LYS A 96 -6.26 -2.94 12.32
C LYS A 96 -6.44 -2.39 13.74
N PRO A 97 -5.73 -2.89 14.78
CA PRO A 97 -5.88 -2.35 16.14
C PRO A 97 -5.51 -0.86 16.27
N LEU A 98 -4.74 -0.30 15.34
CA LEU A 98 -4.42 1.13 15.35
C LEU A 98 -5.66 2.04 15.16
N PHE A 99 -6.76 1.52 14.61
CA PHE A 99 -8.02 2.26 14.50
C PHE A 99 -8.75 2.45 15.83
N ASP A 100 -8.37 1.73 16.87
CA ASP A 100 -8.94 1.88 18.22
C ASP A 100 -8.26 3.00 19.02
N LEU A 101 -7.16 3.57 18.50
CA LEU A 101 -6.43 4.65 19.15
C LEU A 101 -7.04 6.02 18.82
N GLU A 102 -6.97 6.96 19.77
CA GLU A 102 -7.40 8.34 19.57
C GLU A 102 -6.53 9.09 18.56
N VAL A 103 -5.20 8.97 18.71
CA VAL A 103 -4.22 9.55 17.78
C VAL A 103 -3.92 8.52 16.70
N ARG A 104 -4.10 8.90 15.44
CA ARG A 104 -3.99 7.99 14.28
C ARG A 104 -2.97 8.46 13.24
N ALA A 105 -1.91 9.13 13.67
CA ALA A 105 -0.84 9.64 12.80
C ALA A 105 0.30 8.60 12.68
N PHE A 106 0.02 7.46 12.05
CA PHE A 106 0.95 6.32 11.93
C PHE A 106 1.42 6.05 10.49
N SER A 107 1.22 6.98 9.56
CA SER A 107 1.52 6.80 8.15
C SER A 107 2.48 7.87 7.64
N HIS A 108 3.25 7.55 6.61
CA HIS A 108 4.13 8.46 5.87
C HIS A 108 3.41 9.27 4.78
N GLY A 109 2.07 9.23 4.73
CA GLY A 109 1.26 10.01 3.79
C GLY A 109 0.07 9.27 3.20
N CYS A 110 0.15 7.97 2.94
CA CYS A 110 -0.97 7.17 2.48
C CYS A 110 -2.03 7.00 3.58
N ILE A 111 -3.28 6.77 3.19
CA ILE A 111 -4.42 6.76 4.09
C ILE A 111 -4.93 5.34 4.28
N ARG A 112 -4.86 4.84 5.51
CA ARG A 112 -5.36 3.51 5.88
C ARG A 112 -6.88 3.54 6.04
N LEU A 113 -7.55 2.51 5.56
CA LEU A 113 -8.99 2.31 5.70
C LEU A 113 -9.29 1.22 6.72
N GLN A 114 -10.23 1.50 7.63
CA GLN A 114 -10.69 0.51 8.60
C GLN A 114 -11.54 -0.59 7.94
N LYS A 115 -12.41 -0.19 6.99
CA LYS A 115 -13.35 -1.07 6.28
C LYS A 115 -13.14 -1.01 4.75
N PRO A 116 -11.99 -1.46 4.25
CA PRO A 116 -11.64 -1.28 2.84
C PRO A 116 -12.51 -2.13 1.90
N PHE A 117 -12.97 -3.31 2.32
CA PHE A 117 -13.79 -4.19 1.49
C PHE A 117 -15.19 -3.64 1.28
N GLU A 118 -15.82 -3.13 2.35
CA GLU A 118 -17.11 -2.45 2.25
C GLU A 118 -16.99 -1.23 1.32
N PHE A 119 -15.89 -0.50 1.42
CA PHE A 119 -15.64 0.64 0.53
C PHE A 119 -15.47 0.19 -0.94
N ALA A 120 -14.74 -0.91 -1.20
CA ALA A 120 -14.64 -1.49 -2.54
C ALA A 120 -16.02 -1.87 -3.10
N TYR A 121 -16.87 -2.52 -2.29
CA TYR A 121 -18.22 -2.90 -2.72
C TYR A 121 -19.07 -1.69 -3.10
N GLU A 122 -19.00 -0.60 -2.33
CA GLU A 122 -19.71 0.64 -2.66
C GLU A 122 -19.25 1.23 -4.00
N LEU A 123 -17.94 1.24 -4.25
CA LEU A 123 -17.38 1.72 -5.51
C LEU A 123 -17.78 0.87 -6.72
N LEU A 124 -17.97 -0.44 -6.54
CA LEU A 124 -18.33 -1.37 -7.60
C LEU A 124 -19.83 -1.43 -7.91
N LYS A 125 -20.71 -1.01 -6.99
CA LYS A 125 -22.19 -1.01 -7.17
C LYS A 125 -22.66 -0.41 -8.50
N PRO A 126 -22.08 0.70 -9.02
CA PRO A 126 -22.55 1.28 -10.28
C PRO A 126 -22.28 0.44 -11.53
N GLN A 127 -21.43 -0.59 -11.42
CA GLN A 127 -20.97 -1.36 -12.59
C GLN A 127 -21.33 -2.84 -12.57
N THR A 128 -21.79 -3.37 -11.44
CA THR A 128 -22.17 -4.78 -11.32
C THR A 128 -23.34 -4.95 -10.36
N SER A 129 -24.14 -5.99 -10.61
CA SER A 129 -25.22 -6.42 -9.72
C SER A 129 -24.71 -7.16 -8.49
N ASP A 130 -23.49 -7.72 -8.55
CA ASP A 130 -22.84 -8.39 -7.43
C ASP A 130 -21.41 -7.85 -7.20
N PRO A 131 -21.27 -6.72 -6.47
CA PRO A 131 -19.98 -6.13 -6.14
C PRO A 131 -19.05 -7.04 -5.35
N LYS A 132 -19.62 -7.90 -4.48
CA LYS A 132 -18.83 -8.83 -3.67
C LYS A 132 -18.22 -9.92 -4.52
N ALA A 133 -19.00 -10.52 -5.42
CA ALA A 133 -18.49 -11.55 -6.31
C ALA A 133 -17.40 -11.00 -7.24
N GLN A 134 -17.60 -9.82 -7.85
CA GLN A 134 -16.59 -9.19 -8.70
C GLN A 134 -15.29 -8.89 -7.92
N PHE A 135 -15.39 -8.39 -6.69
CA PHE A 135 -14.23 -8.13 -5.86
C PHE A 135 -13.53 -9.43 -5.47
N GLN A 136 -14.29 -10.45 -5.06
CA GLN A 136 -13.75 -11.75 -4.67
C GLN A 136 -13.03 -12.45 -5.84
N GLU A 137 -13.57 -12.39 -7.04
CA GLU A 137 -12.92 -12.94 -8.25
C GLU A 137 -11.53 -12.31 -8.46
N ALA A 138 -11.40 -10.99 -8.26
CA ALA A 138 -10.11 -10.31 -8.35
C ALA A 138 -9.17 -10.67 -7.19
N MET A 139 -9.71 -10.92 -5.99
CA MET A 139 -8.93 -11.36 -4.83
C MET A 139 -8.40 -12.79 -4.99
N ASP A 140 -9.22 -13.68 -5.57
CA ASP A 140 -8.92 -15.10 -5.71
C ASP A 140 -7.79 -15.40 -6.69
N THR A 141 -7.38 -14.41 -7.50
CA THR A 141 -6.19 -14.54 -8.35
C THR A 141 -4.91 -14.74 -7.53
N GLY A 142 -4.87 -14.25 -6.30
CA GLY A 142 -3.67 -14.22 -5.46
C GLY A 142 -2.58 -13.27 -5.95
N GLU A 143 -2.77 -12.65 -7.11
CA GLU A 143 -1.82 -11.74 -7.76
C GLU A 143 -2.36 -10.30 -7.77
N GLU A 144 -1.47 -9.33 -7.92
CA GLU A 144 -1.88 -7.93 -8.08
C GLU A 144 -2.81 -7.78 -9.27
N THR A 145 -4.07 -7.45 -9.01
CA THR A 145 -5.14 -7.37 -10.01
C THR A 145 -5.81 -6.00 -9.99
N VAL A 146 -5.92 -5.39 -11.18
CA VAL A 146 -6.50 -4.06 -11.36
C VAL A 146 -7.98 -4.18 -11.77
N VAL A 147 -8.86 -3.53 -11.00
CA VAL A 147 -10.30 -3.43 -11.31
C VAL A 147 -10.64 -1.97 -11.57
N TYR A 148 -10.86 -1.62 -12.84
CA TYR A 148 -11.23 -0.26 -13.24
C TYR A 148 -12.68 0.06 -12.88
N LEU A 149 -12.90 1.29 -12.41
CA LEU A 149 -14.23 1.81 -12.13
C LEU A 149 -14.84 2.41 -13.41
N ARG A 150 -16.03 1.93 -13.81
CA ARG A 150 -16.79 2.54 -14.91
C ARG A 150 -17.20 3.99 -14.59
N LYS A 151 -17.41 4.26 -13.33
CA LYS A 151 -17.74 5.60 -12.81
C LYS A 151 -16.72 6.00 -11.75
N PRO A 152 -15.66 6.72 -12.13
CA PRO A 152 -14.68 7.24 -11.18
C PRO A 152 -15.33 8.12 -10.10
N VAL A 153 -14.81 8.08 -8.88
CA VAL A 153 -15.40 8.78 -7.72
C VAL A 153 -14.47 9.88 -7.24
N GLN A 154 -15.03 11.07 -7.03
CA GLN A 154 -14.26 12.20 -6.49
C GLN A 154 -13.84 11.94 -5.04
N VAL A 155 -12.60 12.29 -4.72
CA VAL A 155 -12.05 12.22 -3.37
C VAL A 155 -11.62 13.61 -2.94
N HIS A 156 -12.04 13.99 -1.74
CA HIS A 156 -11.63 15.23 -1.09
C HIS A 156 -10.97 14.87 0.23
N LEU A 157 -9.65 15.09 0.33
CA LEU A 157 -8.92 14.96 1.59
C LEU A 157 -9.05 16.29 2.34
N ILE A 158 -9.74 16.25 3.47
CA ILE A 158 -10.00 17.44 4.29
C ILE A 158 -9.58 17.17 5.72
N TYR A 159 -9.04 18.18 6.38
CA TYR A 159 -8.80 18.16 7.82
C TYR A 159 -9.98 18.84 8.54
N ARG A 160 -10.62 18.11 9.46
CA ARG A 160 -11.70 18.67 10.29
C ARG A 160 -11.41 18.39 11.75
N THR A 161 -11.44 19.43 12.57
CA THR A 161 -11.32 19.34 14.03
C THR A 161 -12.67 19.13 14.73
N ALA A 162 -13.78 19.41 14.05
CA ALA A 162 -15.13 19.17 14.54
C ALA A 162 -16.09 18.88 13.38
N SER A 163 -17.10 18.07 13.63
CA SER A 163 -18.22 17.83 12.71
C SER A 163 -19.54 17.84 13.50
N VAL A 164 -20.60 18.41 12.91
CA VAL A 164 -21.96 18.34 13.45
C VAL A 164 -22.77 17.39 12.58
N SER A 165 -23.35 16.38 13.21
CA SER A 165 -24.30 15.46 12.58
C SER A 165 -25.71 15.99 12.88
N TYR A 166 -26.50 16.26 11.85
CA TYR A 166 -27.94 16.51 11.97
C TYR A 166 -28.63 15.14 11.82
N THR A 167 -29.26 14.68 12.88
CA THR A 167 -30.17 13.52 12.88
C THR A 167 -31.58 13.97 12.54
#